data_11d27a7c4285a814a70d0497e67e5cfa
#
_entry.id   11d27a7c4285a814a70d0497e67e5cfa
#
_cell.length_a   1.000
_cell.length_b   1.000
_cell.length_c   1.000
_cell.angle_alpha   90.00
_cell.angle_beta   90.00
_cell.angle_gamma   90.00
#
_symmetry.space_group_name_H-M   'P 1'
#
loop_
_entity.id
_entity.type
_entity.pdbx_description
1 polymer ?
#
loop_
_entity_poly.entity_id
_entity_poly.type
_entity_poly.pdbx_seq_one_letter_code
_entity_poly.pdbx_strand_id
1 'polypeptide(L)'
;MKENKLYSEFQRLGKVLMAPVLLLPVSGILVGLGSALSNANLISLCPFLGTEPMVIFSTLIKAAGNVINGNISVLFAICIAYGYAKAEKATAALSGFIGYMTMNTIMGQLLILLGTIDPANLQTGQNAILGVTTLDTGVFGGIIIGLVVAWIHNRFYKVQLPPVLGIFNGTRCVPALTVVFASLVGVALAFVFPFVQTGLKAASTLIDSTGVFGAFIYGFSERMLLPFGLHHFIYLPFFFTSLGGSIQVDGQTVEGAVNIYNAMLNTPGMMYDIDISKYVMNGKVLFAMCGLPAAALAIYHCARPENKKKVGSLMIAAVIPAAIMGITEPLEYSFLFVAPVLYVVHALLCGIAYVLTYLVQFNVPGPSAFGGPLLSWIFNGIMNADKGSNWFWLIPLGVAYFGIYYVLFRTFIKKFDLKTPGREDDDTQAADDTSVIDSKAPVQVSDLIPQIVDAVGGADNISGVNACFTRLRLSLKDTALVQDDSVFTKDLGASAIVHVGGGVQIVYGNKASVYKVEMREYLGME
;
A
#
# COMPACT_ATOMS: atom_id res chain seq x y z
N MET A 1 -1.64 22.85 20.20
CA MET A 1 -1.30 21.49 20.72
C MET A 1 0.07 21.12 20.14
N LYS A 2 1.05 20.81 20.98
CA LYS A 2 2.34 20.28 20.49
C LYS A 2 2.05 18.93 19.83
N GLU A 3 2.15 18.84 18.51
CA GLU A 3 2.14 17.56 17.83
C GLU A 3 3.16 16.63 18.48
N ASN A 4 2.72 15.44 18.84
CA ASN A 4 3.61 14.47 19.45
C ASN A 4 4.62 14.05 18.35
N LYS A 5 5.88 14.47 18.49
CA LYS A 5 6.95 14.25 17.51
C LYS A 5 7.05 12.77 17.08
N LEU A 6 6.79 11.87 18.02
CA LEU A 6 6.76 10.44 17.76
C LEU A 6 5.64 10.05 16.77
N TYR A 7 4.45 10.61 16.96
CA TYR A 7 3.30 10.37 16.08
C TYR A 7 3.54 10.86 14.65
N SER A 8 4.14 12.05 14.49
CA SER A 8 4.47 12.58 13.16
C SER A 8 5.52 11.74 12.43
N GLU A 9 6.51 11.17 13.15
CA GLU A 9 7.50 10.27 12.57
C GLU A 9 6.87 8.92 12.15
N PHE A 10 5.95 8.35 12.94
CA PHE A 10 5.20 7.16 12.53
C PHE A 10 4.34 7.41 11.29
N GLN A 11 3.63 8.54 11.22
CA GLN A 11 2.87 8.90 10.02
C GLN A 11 3.78 9.08 8.79
N ARG A 12 4.97 9.66 8.97
CA ARG A 12 5.96 9.80 7.90
C ARG A 12 6.43 8.44 7.42
N LEU A 13 6.77 7.54 8.33
CA LEU A 13 7.17 6.17 8.00
C LEU A 13 6.05 5.44 7.24
N GLY A 14 4.80 5.50 7.71
CA GLY A 14 3.66 4.92 7.03
C GLY A 14 3.51 5.42 5.59
N LYS A 15 3.67 6.73 5.34
CA LYS A 15 3.62 7.29 3.96
C LYS A 15 4.75 6.76 3.07
N VAL A 16 5.94 6.60 3.61
CA VAL A 16 7.10 6.09 2.84
C VAL A 16 6.94 4.59 2.56
N LEU A 17 6.40 3.82 3.51
CA LEU A 17 6.10 2.40 3.33
C LEU A 17 5.04 2.15 2.24
N MET A 18 4.19 3.12 1.92
CA MET A 18 3.23 2.97 0.82
C MET A 18 3.90 2.88 -0.56
N ALA A 19 5.07 3.48 -0.78
CA ALA A 19 5.68 3.52 -2.10
C ALA A 19 5.97 2.13 -2.70
N PRO A 20 6.64 1.18 -2.02
CA PRO A 20 6.79 -0.19 -2.53
C PRO A 20 5.48 -0.96 -2.58
N VAL A 21 4.55 -0.71 -1.64
CA VAL A 21 3.24 -1.37 -1.61
C VAL A 21 2.39 -1.02 -2.84
N LEU A 22 2.49 0.20 -3.37
CA LEU A 22 1.79 0.62 -4.59
C LEU A 22 2.26 -0.12 -5.86
N LEU A 23 3.38 -0.84 -5.82
CA LEU A 23 3.83 -1.70 -6.92
C LEU A 23 3.16 -3.10 -6.88
N LEU A 24 2.68 -3.54 -5.72
CA LEU A 24 2.08 -4.86 -5.55
C LEU A 24 0.86 -5.14 -6.44
N PRO A 25 -0.02 -4.16 -6.75
CA PRO A 25 -1.12 -4.40 -7.69
C PRO A 25 -0.65 -4.87 -9.07
N VAL A 26 0.45 -4.32 -9.58
CA VAL A 26 1.02 -4.73 -10.87
C VAL A 26 1.48 -6.19 -10.79
N SER A 27 2.21 -6.55 -9.73
CA SER A 27 2.60 -7.93 -9.46
C SER A 27 1.38 -8.86 -9.39
N GLY A 28 0.37 -8.49 -8.60
CA GLY A 28 -0.83 -9.30 -8.40
C GLY A 28 -1.60 -9.58 -9.70
N ILE A 29 -1.76 -8.57 -10.55
CA ILE A 29 -2.42 -8.72 -11.86
C ILE A 29 -1.60 -9.67 -12.76
N LEU A 30 -0.29 -9.48 -12.85
CA LEU A 30 0.56 -10.28 -13.70
C LEU A 30 0.62 -11.75 -13.23
N VAL A 31 0.83 -11.98 -11.92
CA VAL A 31 0.86 -13.35 -11.36
C VAL A 31 -0.50 -14.01 -11.48
N GLY A 32 -1.59 -13.31 -11.12
CA GLY A 32 -2.95 -13.84 -11.22
C GLY A 32 -3.33 -14.20 -12.64
N LEU A 33 -3.09 -13.30 -13.60
CA LEU A 33 -3.37 -13.54 -15.02
C LEU A 33 -2.53 -14.70 -15.57
N GLY A 34 -1.22 -14.68 -15.33
CA GLY A 34 -0.34 -15.75 -15.81
C GLY A 34 -0.68 -17.11 -15.20
N SER A 35 -1.08 -17.16 -13.92
CA SER A 35 -1.53 -18.39 -13.27
C SER A 35 -2.86 -18.90 -13.83
N ALA A 36 -3.82 -17.99 -14.08
CA ALA A 36 -5.08 -18.33 -14.70
C ALA A 36 -4.89 -18.92 -16.10
N LEU A 37 -4.04 -18.30 -16.95
CA LEU A 37 -3.71 -18.79 -18.29
C LEU A 37 -2.99 -20.15 -18.28
N SER A 38 -2.31 -20.50 -17.21
CA SER A 38 -1.62 -21.79 -17.03
C SER A 38 -2.46 -22.83 -16.29
N ASN A 39 -3.72 -22.52 -15.94
CA ASN A 39 -4.58 -23.44 -15.20
C ASN A 39 -5.00 -24.62 -16.08
N ALA A 40 -4.82 -25.86 -15.57
CA ALA A 40 -5.10 -27.08 -16.32
C ALA A 40 -6.57 -27.18 -16.76
N ASN A 41 -7.52 -26.74 -15.91
CA ASN A 41 -8.94 -26.76 -16.24
C ASN A 41 -9.26 -25.77 -17.37
N LEU A 42 -8.65 -24.59 -17.36
CA LEU A 42 -8.85 -23.60 -18.41
C LEU A 42 -8.22 -24.09 -19.74
N ILE A 43 -7.06 -24.75 -19.70
CA ILE A 43 -6.41 -25.36 -20.84
C ILE A 43 -7.29 -26.49 -21.43
N SER A 44 -7.96 -27.28 -20.59
CA SER A 44 -8.87 -28.34 -21.07
C SER A 44 -10.10 -27.79 -21.81
N LEU A 45 -10.58 -26.60 -21.40
CA LEU A 45 -11.68 -25.89 -22.04
C LEU A 45 -11.25 -25.13 -23.31
N CYS A 46 -10.01 -24.65 -23.32
CA CYS A 46 -9.43 -23.88 -24.42
C CYS A 46 -8.02 -24.40 -24.74
N PRO A 47 -7.87 -25.46 -25.57
CA PRO A 47 -6.58 -26.11 -25.88
C PRO A 47 -5.52 -25.16 -26.44
N PHE A 48 -5.92 -24.05 -27.05
CA PHE A 48 -5.00 -22.99 -27.51
C PHE A 48 -4.08 -22.47 -26.37
N LEU A 49 -4.59 -22.41 -25.15
CA LEU A 49 -3.79 -21.96 -23.98
C LEU A 49 -2.68 -22.94 -23.61
N GLY A 50 -2.79 -24.21 -24.01
CA GLY A 50 -1.78 -25.24 -23.82
C GLY A 50 -0.72 -25.28 -24.92
N THR A 51 -0.81 -24.43 -25.94
CA THR A 51 0.23 -24.36 -26.99
C THR A 51 1.53 -23.78 -26.43
N GLU A 52 2.66 -24.24 -26.98
CA GLU A 52 3.99 -23.80 -26.53
C GLU A 52 4.15 -22.27 -26.43
N PRO A 53 3.71 -21.45 -27.43
CA PRO A 53 3.80 -20.00 -27.32
C PRO A 53 2.99 -19.42 -26.14
N MET A 54 1.83 -19.98 -25.85
CA MET A 54 0.98 -19.50 -24.75
C MET A 54 1.51 -19.92 -23.37
N VAL A 55 2.11 -21.10 -23.27
CA VAL A 55 2.81 -21.56 -22.07
C VAL A 55 4.02 -20.66 -21.79
N ILE A 56 4.81 -20.34 -22.81
CA ILE A 56 5.92 -19.38 -22.68
C ILE A 56 5.40 -18.00 -22.23
N PHE A 57 4.38 -17.48 -22.89
CA PHE A 57 3.80 -16.18 -22.58
C PHE A 57 3.28 -16.10 -21.13
N SER A 58 2.50 -17.09 -20.69
CA SER A 58 1.97 -17.13 -19.32
C SER A 58 3.07 -17.26 -18.27
N THR A 59 4.13 -18.02 -18.56
CA THR A 59 5.29 -18.18 -17.70
C THR A 59 6.08 -16.87 -17.56
N LEU A 60 6.30 -16.16 -18.67
CA LEU A 60 7.00 -14.86 -18.66
C LEU A 60 6.19 -13.80 -17.90
N ILE A 61 4.87 -13.75 -18.05
CA ILE A 61 4.01 -12.84 -17.30
C ILE A 61 4.11 -13.13 -15.79
N LYS A 62 4.04 -14.39 -15.37
CA LYS A 62 4.21 -14.78 -13.97
C LYS A 62 5.59 -14.38 -13.43
N ALA A 63 6.64 -14.65 -14.20
CA ALA A 63 8.00 -14.29 -13.82
C ALA A 63 8.15 -12.77 -13.63
N ALA A 64 7.61 -11.96 -14.55
CA ALA A 64 7.62 -10.50 -14.45
C ALA A 64 6.87 -9.99 -13.21
N GLY A 65 5.72 -10.58 -12.88
CA GLY A 65 4.99 -10.25 -11.66
C GLY A 65 5.75 -10.61 -10.39
N ASN A 66 6.36 -11.78 -10.35
CA ASN A 66 7.11 -12.28 -9.19
C ASN A 66 8.36 -11.46 -8.86
N VAL A 67 8.93 -10.70 -9.80
CA VAL A 67 10.07 -9.81 -9.53
C VAL A 67 9.77 -8.85 -8.38
N ILE A 68 8.57 -8.28 -8.33
CA ILE A 68 8.19 -7.32 -7.28
C ILE A 68 8.06 -8.05 -5.94
N ASN A 69 7.31 -9.16 -5.89
CA ASN A 69 7.08 -9.91 -4.66
C ASN A 69 8.38 -10.46 -4.06
N GLY A 70 9.23 -11.06 -4.89
CA GLY A 70 10.51 -11.64 -4.45
C GLY A 70 11.55 -10.63 -4.00
N ASN A 71 11.37 -9.34 -4.35
CA ASN A 71 12.34 -8.29 -4.04
C ASN A 71 11.74 -7.17 -3.17
N ILE A 72 10.59 -7.43 -2.54
CA ILE A 72 9.87 -6.39 -1.78
C ILE A 72 10.74 -5.79 -0.67
N SER A 73 11.57 -6.57 0.00
CA SER A 73 12.43 -6.13 1.11
C SER A 73 13.48 -5.11 0.67
N VAL A 74 14.11 -5.31 -0.48
CA VAL A 74 15.06 -4.33 -1.04
C VAL A 74 14.35 -3.07 -1.53
N LEU A 75 13.13 -3.22 -2.07
CA LEU A 75 12.32 -2.06 -2.45
C LEU A 75 11.98 -1.19 -1.24
N PHE A 76 11.70 -1.80 -0.07
CA PHE A 76 11.55 -1.05 1.18
C PHE A 76 12.82 -0.30 1.57
N ALA A 77 14.00 -0.93 1.49
CA ALA A 77 15.27 -0.28 1.80
C ALA A 77 15.51 0.96 0.92
N ILE A 78 15.30 0.82 -0.38
CA ILE A 78 15.45 1.90 -1.36
C ILE A 78 14.43 3.03 -1.10
N CYS A 79 13.15 2.69 -0.97
CA CYS A 79 12.07 3.67 -0.80
C CYS A 79 12.18 4.44 0.52
N ILE A 80 12.60 3.78 1.61
CA ILE A 80 12.78 4.43 2.90
C ILE A 80 13.98 5.38 2.86
N ALA A 81 15.12 4.94 2.31
CA ALA A 81 16.27 5.80 2.14
C ALA A 81 15.92 7.05 1.31
N TYR A 82 15.23 6.87 0.18
CA TYR A 82 14.73 7.95 -0.68
C TYR A 82 13.74 8.87 0.03
N GLY A 83 12.74 8.31 0.72
CA GLY A 83 11.64 9.07 1.32
C GLY A 83 12.05 9.90 2.54
N TYR A 84 13.07 9.44 3.26
CA TYR A 84 13.64 10.17 4.41
C TYR A 84 14.78 11.10 4.04
N ALA A 85 15.35 11.01 2.83
CA ALA A 85 16.40 11.91 2.38
C ALA A 85 15.89 13.34 2.25
N LYS A 86 16.67 14.31 2.76
CA LYS A 86 16.37 15.76 2.71
C LYS A 86 16.63 16.35 1.34
N ALA A 87 17.70 15.89 0.66
CA ALA A 87 18.10 16.30 -0.67
C ALA A 87 18.84 15.13 -1.34
N GLU A 88 19.25 15.26 -2.61
CA GLU A 88 20.05 14.25 -3.33
C GLU A 88 19.49 12.83 -3.20
N LYS A 89 18.20 12.69 -3.41
CA LYS A 89 17.41 11.48 -3.14
C LYS A 89 17.87 10.27 -3.97
N ALA A 90 18.38 10.51 -5.17
CA ALA A 90 18.93 9.44 -6.02
C ALA A 90 20.12 8.74 -5.37
N THR A 91 21.03 9.52 -4.77
CA THR A 91 22.17 8.97 -4.00
C THR A 91 21.69 8.18 -2.77
N ALA A 92 20.67 8.66 -2.09
CA ALA A 92 20.07 7.96 -0.95
C ALA A 92 19.47 6.61 -1.40
N ALA A 93 18.71 6.59 -2.50
CA ALA A 93 18.12 5.38 -3.06
C ALA A 93 19.18 4.34 -3.45
N LEU A 94 20.24 4.77 -4.17
CA LEU A 94 21.37 3.92 -4.53
C LEU A 94 22.05 3.36 -3.27
N SER A 95 22.27 4.22 -2.26
CA SER A 95 22.86 3.80 -1.00
C SER A 95 21.96 2.82 -0.24
N GLY A 96 20.63 2.96 -0.34
CA GLY A 96 19.66 2.01 0.20
C GLY A 96 19.83 0.61 -0.38
N PHE A 97 19.98 0.52 -1.69
CA PHE A 97 20.29 -0.75 -2.38
C PHE A 97 21.64 -1.34 -1.94
N ILE A 98 22.71 -0.53 -2.00
CA ILE A 98 24.07 -0.96 -1.59
C ILE A 98 24.05 -1.43 -0.12
N GLY A 99 23.40 -0.68 0.76
CA GLY A 99 23.29 -1.03 2.18
C GLY A 99 22.59 -2.37 2.41
N TYR A 100 21.48 -2.61 1.70
CA TYR A 100 20.75 -3.86 1.81
C TYR A 100 21.59 -5.06 1.31
N MET A 101 22.26 -4.92 0.19
CA MET A 101 23.18 -5.94 -0.33
C MET A 101 24.34 -6.22 0.64
N THR A 102 24.99 -5.17 1.13
CA THR A 102 26.11 -5.28 2.06
C THR A 102 25.69 -5.96 3.36
N MET A 103 24.56 -5.53 3.95
CA MET A 103 24.01 -6.11 5.18
C MET A 103 23.80 -7.64 5.04
N ASN A 104 23.14 -8.06 3.96
CA ASN A 104 22.86 -9.49 3.72
C ASN A 104 24.14 -10.28 3.46
N THR A 105 25.08 -9.72 2.66
CA THR A 105 26.35 -10.37 2.35
C THR A 105 27.18 -10.61 3.61
N ILE A 106 27.34 -9.60 4.45
CA ILE A 106 28.13 -9.73 5.69
C ILE A 106 27.46 -10.66 6.68
N MET A 107 26.15 -10.53 6.86
CA MET A 107 25.37 -11.41 7.75
C MET A 107 25.48 -12.88 7.29
N GLY A 108 25.24 -13.14 6.00
CA GLY A 108 25.29 -14.49 5.45
C GLY A 108 26.70 -15.11 5.54
N GLN A 109 27.73 -14.37 5.12
CA GLN A 109 29.10 -14.87 5.22
C GLN A 109 29.53 -15.17 6.66
N LEU A 110 29.17 -14.30 7.61
CA LEU A 110 29.45 -14.54 9.03
C LEU A 110 28.79 -15.83 9.52
N LEU A 111 27.53 -16.06 9.20
CA LEU A 111 26.77 -17.23 9.64
C LEU A 111 27.24 -18.53 8.97
N ILE A 112 27.71 -18.47 7.72
CA ILE A 112 28.36 -19.58 7.02
C ILE A 112 29.69 -19.92 7.71
N LEU A 113 30.52 -18.92 8.00
CA LEU A 113 31.80 -19.12 8.70
C LEU A 113 31.64 -19.66 10.11
N LEU A 114 30.55 -19.31 10.80
CA LEU A 114 30.19 -19.85 12.12
C LEU A 114 29.54 -21.23 12.04
N GLY A 115 29.30 -21.78 10.85
CA GLY A 115 28.65 -23.08 10.66
C GLY A 115 27.14 -23.08 10.99
N THR A 116 26.52 -21.91 11.11
CA THR A 116 25.08 -21.76 11.41
C THR A 116 24.23 -21.92 10.15
N ILE A 117 24.76 -21.55 8.98
CA ILE A 117 24.11 -21.71 7.67
C ILE A 117 24.93 -22.68 6.83
N ASP A 118 24.27 -23.72 6.31
CA ASP A 118 24.80 -24.56 5.25
C ASP A 118 24.17 -24.15 3.91
N PRO A 119 24.94 -23.59 2.97
CA PRO A 119 24.40 -23.15 1.67
C PRO A 119 23.78 -24.30 0.86
N ALA A 120 24.15 -25.55 1.10
CA ALA A 120 23.59 -26.70 0.43
C ALA A 120 22.27 -27.19 1.04
N ASN A 121 21.97 -26.81 2.31
CA ASN A 121 20.78 -27.25 3.04
C ASN A 121 20.22 -26.13 3.92
N LEU A 122 19.47 -25.21 3.30
CA LEU A 122 18.89 -24.08 3.99
C LEU A 122 17.76 -24.50 4.93
N GLN A 123 17.84 -24.03 6.16
CA GLN A 123 16.82 -24.24 7.18
C GLN A 123 15.73 -23.15 7.13
N THR A 124 14.61 -23.41 7.82
CA THR A 124 13.54 -22.41 8.01
C THR A 124 14.12 -21.10 8.55
N GLY A 125 13.79 -19.96 7.91
CA GLY A 125 14.33 -18.64 8.25
C GLY A 125 15.66 -18.31 7.59
N GLN A 126 16.17 -19.16 6.70
CA GLN A 126 17.33 -18.93 5.85
C GLN A 126 16.91 -18.92 4.38
N ASN A 127 17.46 -18.02 3.58
CA ASN A 127 17.06 -17.88 2.17
C ASN A 127 18.20 -17.31 1.31
N ALA A 128 18.07 -17.45 -0.01
CA ALA A 128 18.92 -16.78 -0.98
C ALA A 128 18.31 -15.42 -1.38
N ILE A 129 18.74 -14.34 -0.76
CA ILE A 129 18.24 -12.98 -0.99
C ILE A 129 19.11 -12.30 -2.04
N LEU A 130 18.56 -11.99 -3.21
CA LEU A 130 19.33 -11.42 -4.36
C LEU A 130 20.59 -12.24 -4.68
N GLY A 131 20.51 -13.56 -4.59
CA GLY A 131 21.64 -14.47 -4.83
C GLY A 131 22.63 -14.60 -3.66
N VAL A 132 22.35 -13.99 -2.51
CA VAL A 132 23.19 -14.11 -1.31
C VAL A 132 22.50 -14.99 -0.28
N THR A 133 23.14 -16.10 0.09
CA THR A 133 22.68 -16.98 1.16
C THR A 133 22.81 -16.30 2.52
N THR A 134 21.71 -16.11 3.22
CA THR A 134 21.67 -15.35 4.48
C THR A 134 20.45 -15.71 5.31
N LEU A 135 20.28 -15.12 6.51
CA LEU A 135 19.01 -15.15 7.22
C LEU A 135 17.97 -14.31 6.48
N ASP A 136 16.76 -14.83 6.35
CA ASP A 136 15.66 -14.05 5.82
C ASP A 136 15.15 -13.07 6.89
N THR A 137 15.56 -11.83 6.75
CA THR A 137 15.11 -10.73 7.60
C THR A 137 13.80 -10.11 7.11
N GLY A 138 13.31 -10.55 5.95
CA GLY A 138 12.11 -10.03 5.32
C GLY A 138 12.12 -8.51 5.20
N VAL A 139 10.94 -7.92 5.28
CA VAL A 139 10.74 -6.47 5.21
C VAL A 139 11.43 -5.72 6.36
N PHE A 140 11.60 -6.36 7.53
CA PHE A 140 12.27 -5.72 8.67
C PHE A 140 13.72 -5.34 8.35
N GLY A 141 14.48 -6.22 7.69
CA GLY A 141 15.84 -5.90 7.25
C GLY A 141 15.87 -4.71 6.29
N GLY A 142 14.91 -4.66 5.36
CA GLY A 142 14.73 -3.54 4.44
C GLY A 142 14.44 -2.23 5.17
N ILE A 143 13.54 -2.25 6.16
CA ILE A 143 13.19 -1.08 6.97
C ILE A 143 14.39 -0.60 7.80
N ILE A 144 15.07 -1.50 8.50
CA ILE A 144 16.22 -1.18 9.35
C ILE A 144 17.31 -0.51 8.52
N ILE A 145 17.72 -1.15 7.43
CA ILE A 145 18.81 -0.61 6.62
C ILE A 145 18.42 0.67 5.90
N GLY A 146 17.16 0.78 5.44
CA GLY A 146 16.64 2.01 4.83
C GLY A 146 16.70 3.21 5.79
N LEU A 147 16.35 3.03 7.05
CA LEU A 147 16.44 4.06 8.09
C LEU A 147 17.89 4.42 8.44
N VAL A 148 18.77 3.41 8.56
CA VAL A 148 20.21 3.62 8.80
C VAL A 148 20.82 4.42 7.66
N VAL A 149 20.54 4.05 6.42
CA VAL A 149 21.04 4.77 5.23
C VAL A 149 20.48 6.19 5.17
N ALA A 150 19.21 6.39 5.46
CA ALA A 150 18.61 7.72 5.52
C ALA A 150 19.29 8.61 6.57
N TRP A 151 19.63 8.05 7.74
CA TRP A 151 20.37 8.74 8.77
C TRP A 151 21.80 9.12 8.30
N ILE A 152 22.54 8.16 7.72
CA ILE A 152 23.88 8.42 7.16
C ILE A 152 23.79 9.51 6.08
N HIS A 153 22.85 9.37 5.15
CA HIS A 153 22.65 10.32 4.07
C HIS A 153 22.43 11.73 4.61
N ASN A 154 21.44 11.91 5.47
CA ASN A 154 21.08 13.23 6.01
C ASN A 154 22.18 13.87 6.86
N ARG A 155 23.10 13.07 7.39
CA ARG A 155 24.23 13.56 8.20
C ARG A 155 25.44 13.93 7.35
N PHE A 156 25.71 13.18 6.24
CA PHE A 156 27.00 13.25 5.56
C PHE A 156 26.93 13.71 4.09
N TYR A 157 25.77 13.93 3.49
CA TYR A 157 25.65 14.33 2.08
C TYR A 157 26.27 15.70 1.74
N LYS A 158 26.60 16.52 2.74
CA LYS A 158 27.29 17.82 2.60
C LYS A 158 28.69 17.82 3.24
N VAL A 159 29.22 16.65 3.66
CA VAL A 159 30.49 16.60 4.34
C VAL A 159 31.63 17.05 3.43
N GLN A 160 32.55 17.83 4.00
CA GLN A 160 33.81 18.18 3.36
C GLN A 160 34.93 17.41 4.06
N LEU A 161 35.64 16.59 3.32
CA LEU A 161 36.76 15.78 3.80
C LEU A 161 38.09 16.46 3.46
N PRO A 162 39.19 16.11 4.14
CA PRO A 162 40.52 16.57 3.79
C PRO A 162 40.86 16.34 2.31
N PRO A 163 41.74 17.15 1.68
CA PRO A 163 42.03 17.06 0.25
C PRO A 163 42.42 15.67 -0.24
N VAL A 164 43.12 14.87 0.58
CA VAL A 164 43.52 13.49 0.28
C VAL A 164 42.29 12.57 0.05
N LEU A 165 41.18 12.85 0.71
CA LEU A 165 39.90 12.11 0.58
C LEU A 165 38.87 12.87 -0.25
N GLY A 166 39.26 13.93 -0.94
CA GLY A 166 38.36 14.86 -1.66
C GLY A 166 37.49 14.18 -2.72
N ILE A 167 37.88 13.02 -3.27
CA ILE A 167 37.08 12.23 -4.18
C ILE A 167 35.74 11.75 -3.54
N PHE A 168 35.70 11.62 -2.21
CA PHE A 168 34.54 11.20 -1.44
C PHE A 168 33.76 12.39 -0.85
N ASN A 169 34.02 13.63 -1.25
CA ASN A 169 33.29 14.79 -0.74
C ASN A 169 31.80 14.73 -1.07
N GLY A 170 31.00 15.27 -0.15
CA GLY A 170 29.57 15.45 -0.32
C GLY A 170 28.80 14.12 -0.47
N THR A 171 27.94 14.05 -1.47
CA THR A 171 27.08 12.87 -1.71
C THR A 171 27.86 11.58 -1.94
N ARG A 172 29.07 11.64 -2.48
CA ARG A 172 29.93 10.46 -2.74
C ARG A 172 30.40 9.77 -1.46
N CYS A 173 30.41 10.48 -0.33
CA CYS A 173 30.74 9.90 0.97
C CYS A 173 29.65 8.93 1.46
N VAL A 174 28.40 9.15 1.07
CA VAL A 174 27.25 8.40 1.59
C VAL A 174 27.33 6.90 1.23
N PRO A 175 27.51 6.48 -0.04
CA PRO A 175 27.64 5.07 -0.37
C PRO A 175 28.82 4.40 0.34
N ALA A 176 29.97 5.09 0.46
CA ALA A 176 31.14 4.56 1.13
C ALA A 176 30.90 4.29 2.61
N LEU A 177 30.31 5.27 3.32
CA LEU A 177 29.93 5.09 4.72
C LEU A 177 28.82 4.04 4.88
N THR A 178 27.90 3.96 3.92
CA THR A 178 26.84 2.95 3.94
C THR A 178 27.42 1.54 3.98
N VAL A 179 28.46 1.23 3.20
CA VAL A 179 29.10 -0.10 3.26
C VAL A 179 29.63 -0.41 4.65
N VAL A 180 30.27 0.55 5.32
CA VAL A 180 30.81 0.35 6.67
C VAL A 180 29.68 0.12 7.69
N PHE A 181 28.69 1.02 7.73
CA PHE A 181 27.59 0.91 8.69
C PHE A 181 26.69 -0.28 8.41
N ALA A 182 26.41 -0.60 7.15
CA ALA A 182 25.63 -1.78 6.77
C ALA A 182 26.34 -3.08 7.14
N SER A 183 27.67 -3.12 7.08
CA SER A 183 28.45 -4.26 7.56
C SER A 183 28.27 -4.46 9.07
N LEU A 184 28.33 -3.37 9.86
CA LEU A 184 28.08 -3.43 11.30
C LEU A 184 26.65 -3.90 11.61
N VAL A 185 25.66 -3.40 10.86
CA VAL A 185 24.26 -3.85 10.98
C VAL A 185 24.13 -5.33 10.62
N GLY A 186 24.80 -5.80 9.55
CA GLY A 186 24.82 -7.22 9.16
C GLY A 186 25.36 -8.12 10.26
N VAL A 187 26.50 -7.73 10.87
CA VAL A 187 27.06 -8.45 12.03
C VAL A 187 26.08 -8.45 13.21
N ALA A 188 25.52 -7.30 13.55
CA ALA A 188 24.55 -7.21 14.67
C ALA A 188 23.31 -8.08 14.42
N LEU A 189 22.75 -8.07 13.21
CA LEU A 189 21.58 -8.87 12.87
C LEU A 189 21.89 -10.37 12.84
N ALA A 190 23.11 -10.80 12.51
CA ALA A 190 23.50 -12.21 12.58
C ALA A 190 23.28 -12.80 13.98
N PHE A 191 23.47 -12.02 15.03
CA PHE A 191 23.28 -12.46 16.41
C PHE A 191 21.90 -12.13 16.97
N VAL A 192 21.31 -10.99 16.60
CA VAL A 192 20.05 -10.51 17.17
C VAL A 192 18.83 -11.10 16.46
N PHE A 193 18.88 -11.22 15.13
CA PHE A 193 17.71 -11.61 14.36
C PHE A 193 17.20 -13.03 14.60
N PRO A 194 18.01 -14.04 14.91
CA PRO A 194 17.51 -15.38 15.32
C PRO A 194 16.55 -15.32 16.53
N PHE A 195 16.79 -14.43 17.48
CA PHE A 195 15.86 -14.22 18.60
C PHE A 195 14.55 -13.59 18.14
N VAL A 196 14.63 -12.65 17.20
CA VAL A 196 13.44 -12.04 16.57
C VAL A 196 12.63 -13.11 15.82
N GLN A 197 13.28 -13.97 15.03
CA GLN A 197 12.62 -15.08 14.32
C GLN A 197 11.94 -16.04 15.31
N THR A 198 12.60 -16.40 16.40
CA THR A 198 12.00 -17.24 17.45
C THR A 198 10.78 -16.58 18.09
N GLY A 199 10.86 -15.27 18.39
CA GLY A 199 9.74 -14.49 18.90
C GLY A 199 8.58 -14.41 17.91
N LEU A 200 8.85 -14.16 16.63
CA LEU A 200 7.85 -14.15 15.57
C LEU A 200 7.17 -15.50 15.42
N LYS A 201 7.94 -16.60 15.45
CA LYS A 201 7.39 -17.95 15.37
C LYS A 201 6.49 -18.27 16.57
N ALA A 202 6.90 -17.89 17.79
CA ALA A 202 6.08 -18.06 18.98
C ALA A 202 4.78 -17.22 18.89
N ALA A 203 4.86 -15.99 18.41
CA ALA A 203 3.70 -15.13 18.20
C ALA A 203 2.75 -15.71 17.12
N SER A 204 3.27 -16.22 16.01
CA SER A 204 2.49 -16.92 14.98
C SER A 204 1.72 -18.09 15.58
N THR A 205 2.41 -18.98 16.32
CA THR A 205 1.77 -20.14 16.97
C THR A 205 0.67 -19.73 17.95
N LEU A 206 0.88 -18.62 18.69
CA LEU A 206 -0.14 -18.09 19.60
C LEU A 206 -1.37 -17.59 18.84
N ILE A 207 -1.17 -16.83 17.75
CA ILE A 207 -2.25 -16.29 16.93
C ILE A 207 -2.99 -17.43 16.22
N ASP A 208 -2.28 -18.42 15.69
CA ASP A 208 -2.89 -19.58 15.03
C ASP A 208 -3.75 -20.39 16.02
N SER A 209 -3.33 -20.50 17.29
CA SER A 209 -4.11 -21.17 18.33
C SER A 209 -5.45 -20.49 18.64
N THR A 210 -5.61 -19.18 18.30
CA THR A 210 -6.86 -18.44 18.50
C THR A 210 -7.89 -18.66 17.40
N GLY A 211 -7.52 -19.28 16.28
CA GLY A 211 -8.42 -19.65 15.18
C GLY A 211 -9.28 -18.47 14.67
N VAL A 212 -10.59 -18.64 14.79
CA VAL A 212 -11.60 -17.63 14.37
C VAL A 212 -11.40 -16.26 15.01
N PHE A 213 -11.02 -16.24 16.31
CA PHE A 213 -10.83 -14.97 17.02
C PHE A 213 -9.59 -14.23 16.53
N GLY A 214 -8.54 -14.94 16.12
CA GLY A 214 -7.36 -14.35 15.47
C GLY A 214 -7.71 -13.65 14.16
N ALA A 215 -8.57 -14.25 13.34
CA ALA A 215 -9.07 -13.64 12.12
C ALA A 215 -9.84 -12.33 12.40
N PHE A 216 -10.69 -12.31 13.45
CA PHE A 216 -11.39 -11.09 13.86
C PHE A 216 -10.42 -9.99 14.27
N ILE A 217 -9.47 -10.28 15.17
CA ILE A 217 -8.50 -9.29 15.65
C ILE A 217 -7.69 -8.73 14.49
N TYR A 218 -7.23 -9.57 13.57
CA TYR A 218 -6.47 -9.14 12.41
C TYR A 218 -7.24 -8.13 11.56
N GLY A 219 -8.46 -8.48 11.13
CA GLY A 219 -9.27 -7.60 10.27
C GLY A 219 -9.74 -6.32 10.98
N PHE A 220 -10.11 -6.42 12.26
CA PHE A 220 -10.52 -5.27 13.08
C PHE A 220 -9.36 -4.28 13.31
N SER A 221 -8.19 -4.80 13.72
CA SER A 221 -7.03 -3.96 14.03
C SER A 221 -6.47 -3.28 12.79
N GLU A 222 -6.45 -3.98 11.66
CA GLU A 222 -6.03 -3.41 10.37
C GLU A 222 -6.90 -2.20 10.01
N ARG A 223 -8.22 -2.28 10.17
CA ARG A 223 -9.12 -1.15 9.92
C ARG A 223 -9.00 -0.05 10.97
N MET A 224 -8.92 -0.37 12.26
CA MET A 224 -8.81 0.64 13.31
C MET A 224 -7.53 1.47 13.21
N LEU A 225 -6.45 0.93 12.65
CA LEU A 225 -5.18 1.64 12.48
C LEU A 225 -5.08 2.41 11.15
N LEU A 226 -6.01 2.18 10.21
CA LEU A 226 -5.99 2.83 8.90
C LEU A 226 -6.10 4.37 8.98
N PRO A 227 -6.95 5.00 9.83
CA PRO A 227 -7.03 6.46 9.95
C PRO A 227 -5.71 7.12 10.35
N PHE A 228 -4.88 6.38 11.08
CA PHE A 228 -3.57 6.83 11.54
C PHE A 228 -2.46 6.55 10.53
N GLY A 229 -2.75 5.82 9.43
CA GLY A 229 -1.75 5.35 8.47
C GLY A 229 -0.84 4.25 9.02
N LEU A 230 -1.26 3.60 10.12
CA LEU A 230 -0.46 2.58 10.83
C LEU A 230 -0.88 1.13 10.50
N HIS A 231 -1.91 0.92 9.68
CA HIS A 231 -2.41 -0.40 9.30
C HIS A 231 -1.34 -1.27 8.61
N HIS A 232 -0.35 -0.65 7.95
CA HIS A 232 0.79 -1.35 7.37
C HIS A 232 1.60 -2.15 8.40
N PHE A 233 1.67 -1.67 9.64
CA PHE A 233 2.37 -2.37 10.72
C PHE A 233 1.66 -3.66 11.18
N ILE A 234 0.37 -3.79 10.86
CA ILE A 234 -0.38 -5.02 11.12
C ILE A 234 -0.11 -6.03 10.01
N TYR A 235 -0.37 -5.70 8.74
CA TYR A 235 -0.40 -6.72 7.71
C TYR A 235 0.96 -7.05 7.10
N LEU A 236 1.92 -6.10 7.02
CA LEU A 236 3.22 -6.36 6.40
C LEU A 236 4.01 -7.49 7.07
N PRO A 237 4.06 -7.59 8.41
CA PRO A 237 4.70 -8.72 9.06
C PRO A 237 4.08 -10.06 8.67
N PHE A 238 2.75 -10.16 8.60
CA PHE A 238 2.09 -11.38 8.15
C PHE A 238 2.31 -11.67 6.66
N PHE A 239 2.38 -10.64 5.83
CA PHE A 239 2.58 -10.82 4.40
C PHE A 239 3.95 -11.40 4.05
N PHE A 240 5.01 -10.96 4.75
CA PHE A 240 6.39 -11.15 4.29
C PHE A 240 7.35 -11.72 5.33
N THR A 241 6.86 -12.23 6.45
CA THR A 241 7.69 -12.88 7.47
C THR A 241 7.05 -14.18 7.96
N SER A 242 7.78 -14.96 8.74
CA SER A 242 7.30 -16.20 9.36
C SER A 242 6.06 -16.03 10.26
N LEU A 243 5.67 -14.79 10.61
CA LEU A 243 4.39 -14.51 11.27
C LEU A 243 3.18 -14.91 10.42
N GLY A 244 3.29 -14.83 9.11
CA GLY A 244 2.27 -15.27 8.15
C GLY A 244 2.36 -16.75 7.77
N GLY A 245 3.19 -17.51 8.47
CA GLY A 245 3.41 -18.94 8.23
C GLY A 245 4.74 -19.24 7.54
N SER A 246 5.07 -20.52 7.49
CA SER A 246 6.26 -21.07 6.83
C SER A 246 5.94 -22.47 6.30
N ILE A 247 6.21 -22.72 5.01
CA ILE A 247 6.01 -24.03 4.37
C ILE A 247 7.25 -24.44 3.58
N GLN A 248 7.37 -25.74 3.28
CA GLN A 248 8.38 -26.26 2.37
C GLN A 248 7.77 -26.50 0.99
N VAL A 249 8.38 -25.95 -0.05
CA VAL A 249 7.98 -26.14 -1.45
C VAL A 249 9.24 -26.44 -2.25
N ASP A 250 9.29 -27.59 -2.93
CA ASP A 250 10.43 -28.04 -3.75
C ASP A 250 11.80 -27.95 -3.03
N GLY A 251 11.81 -28.25 -1.72
CA GLY A 251 13.02 -28.22 -0.89
C GLY A 251 13.45 -26.82 -0.45
N GLN A 252 12.67 -25.79 -0.77
CA GLN A 252 12.90 -24.41 -0.31
C GLN A 252 11.89 -24.01 0.75
N THR A 253 12.34 -23.28 1.76
CA THR A 253 11.45 -22.69 2.76
C THR A 253 10.83 -21.41 2.20
N VAL A 254 9.50 -21.36 2.19
CA VAL A 254 8.72 -20.18 1.80
C VAL A 254 8.05 -19.62 3.05
N GLU A 255 8.31 -18.35 3.35
CA GLU A 255 7.76 -17.66 4.51
C GLU A 255 6.90 -16.45 4.09
N GLY A 256 5.90 -16.15 4.92
CA GLY A 256 4.97 -15.04 4.72
C GLY A 256 3.76 -15.40 3.85
N ALA A 257 2.60 -14.97 4.33
CA ALA A 257 1.32 -15.39 3.75
C ALA A 257 1.18 -15.08 2.25
N VAL A 258 1.73 -13.96 1.76
CA VAL A 258 1.70 -13.61 0.32
C VAL A 258 2.56 -14.58 -0.49
N ASN A 259 3.77 -14.86 -0.02
CA ASN A 259 4.69 -15.76 -0.71
C ASN A 259 4.15 -17.19 -0.71
N ILE A 260 3.63 -17.65 0.43
CA ILE A 260 3.04 -18.98 0.59
C ILE A 260 1.82 -19.11 -0.32
N TYR A 261 0.92 -18.11 -0.33
CA TYR A 261 -0.25 -18.14 -1.20
C TYR A 261 0.15 -18.22 -2.68
N ASN A 262 1.15 -17.44 -3.10
CA ASN A 262 1.69 -17.52 -4.46
C ASN A 262 2.34 -18.88 -4.76
N ALA A 263 3.02 -19.48 -3.80
CA ALA A 263 3.56 -20.83 -3.96
C ALA A 263 2.44 -21.86 -4.15
N MET A 264 1.38 -21.82 -3.31
CA MET A 264 0.20 -22.68 -3.47
C MET A 264 -0.50 -22.45 -4.80
N LEU A 265 -0.61 -21.20 -5.26
CA LEU A 265 -1.19 -20.84 -6.55
C LEU A 265 -0.40 -21.44 -7.72
N ASN A 266 0.94 -21.38 -7.66
CA ASN A 266 1.82 -21.76 -8.76
C ASN A 266 2.19 -23.26 -8.79
N THR A 267 2.06 -23.97 -7.66
CA THR A 267 2.43 -25.40 -7.56
C THR A 267 1.24 -26.27 -7.93
N PRO A 268 1.36 -27.12 -8.96
CA PRO A 268 0.29 -28.06 -9.34
C PRO A 268 -0.09 -29.00 -8.17
N GLY A 269 -1.39 -29.24 -8.00
CA GLY A 269 -1.92 -30.13 -6.96
C GLY A 269 -1.86 -29.59 -5.53
N MET A 270 -1.27 -28.43 -5.29
CA MET A 270 -1.25 -27.81 -3.98
C MET A 270 -2.56 -27.05 -3.73
N MET A 271 -3.24 -27.38 -2.62
CA MET A 271 -4.50 -26.73 -2.23
C MET A 271 -4.24 -25.45 -1.43
N TYR A 272 -5.18 -24.51 -1.50
CA TYR A 272 -5.15 -23.35 -0.60
C TYR A 272 -5.43 -23.75 0.84
N ASP A 273 -4.80 -23.04 1.75
CA ASP A 273 -4.96 -23.21 3.19
C ASP A 273 -5.59 -21.95 3.79
N ILE A 274 -6.67 -22.13 4.57
CA ILE A 274 -7.38 -21.02 5.21
C ILE A 274 -6.54 -20.35 6.29
N ASP A 275 -5.64 -21.11 6.95
CA ASP A 275 -4.77 -20.57 7.99
C ASP A 275 -3.71 -19.62 7.42
N ILE A 276 -3.41 -19.74 6.15
CA ILE A 276 -2.59 -18.77 5.40
C ILE A 276 -3.49 -17.69 4.77
N SER A 277 -4.60 -18.11 4.15
CA SER A 277 -5.49 -17.20 3.39
C SER A 277 -6.13 -16.13 4.27
N LYS A 278 -6.38 -16.37 5.56
CA LYS A 278 -6.85 -15.36 6.52
C LYS A 278 -5.90 -14.15 6.58
N TYR A 279 -4.59 -14.37 6.44
CA TYR A 279 -3.59 -13.30 6.49
C TYR A 279 -3.38 -12.59 5.15
N VAL A 280 -3.81 -13.15 4.02
CA VAL A 280 -3.88 -12.43 2.75
C VAL A 280 -5.22 -11.71 2.56
N MET A 281 -5.83 -11.26 3.65
CA MET A 281 -6.99 -10.38 3.70
C MET A 281 -8.20 -10.92 2.93
N ASN A 282 -8.53 -12.22 3.07
CA ASN A 282 -9.70 -12.81 2.43
C ASN A 282 -11.02 -12.10 2.81
N GLY A 283 -11.17 -11.66 4.06
CA GLY A 283 -12.32 -10.86 4.52
C GLY A 283 -12.49 -9.53 3.79
N LYS A 284 -11.39 -8.97 3.24
CA LYS A 284 -11.43 -7.74 2.44
C LYS A 284 -12.25 -7.89 1.17
N VAL A 285 -12.25 -9.07 0.56
CA VAL A 285 -13.09 -9.35 -0.61
C VAL A 285 -14.57 -9.11 -0.27
N LEU A 286 -15.02 -9.63 0.85
CA LEU A 286 -16.41 -9.51 1.28
C LEU A 286 -16.80 -8.06 1.59
N PHE A 287 -16.04 -7.36 2.44
CA PHE A 287 -16.45 -6.01 2.82
C PHE A 287 -16.18 -4.96 1.72
N ALA A 288 -15.13 -5.11 0.90
CA ALA A 288 -14.84 -4.13 -0.15
C ALA A 288 -15.77 -4.28 -1.36
N MET A 289 -16.16 -5.50 -1.74
CA MET A 289 -17.07 -5.74 -2.87
C MET A 289 -18.55 -5.63 -2.50
N CYS A 290 -18.92 -5.90 -1.26
CA CYS A 290 -20.32 -5.95 -0.86
C CYS A 290 -20.66 -4.94 0.25
N GLY A 291 -19.88 -4.87 1.31
CA GLY A 291 -20.13 -4.01 2.47
C GLY A 291 -20.00 -2.52 2.14
N LEU A 292 -18.87 -2.10 1.60
CA LEU A 292 -18.62 -0.69 1.27
C LEU A 292 -19.54 -0.13 0.18
N PRO A 293 -19.87 -0.85 -0.92
CA PRO A 293 -20.92 -0.41 -1.83
C PRO A 293 -22.27 -0.19 -1.17
N ALA A 294 -22.64 -1.05 -0.21
CA ALA A 294 -23.89 -0.89 0.57
C ALA A 294 -23.85 0.32 1.50
N ALA A 295 -22.69 0.59 2.13
CA ALA A 295 -22.47 1.81 2.93
C ALA A 295 -22.61 3.06 2.05
N ALA A 296 -22.00 3.07 0.87
CA ALA A 296 -22.11 4.16 -0.10
C ALA A 296 -23.57 4.40 -0.54
N LEU A 297 -24.31 3.32 -0.82
CA LEU A 297 -25.73 3.39 -1.17
C LEU A 297 -26.56 3.94 -0.01
N ALA A 298 -26.27 3.57 1.24
CA ALA A 298 -26.95 4.08 2.41
C ALA A 298 -26.67 5.58 2.60
N ILE A 299 -25.44 6.04 2.43
CA ILE A 299 -25.06 7.46 2.45
C ILE A 299 -25.82 8.22 1.37
N TYR A 300 -25.81 7.73 0.13
CA TYR A 300 -26.56 8.33 -0.99
C TYR A 300 -28.06 8.45 -0.71
N HIS A 301 -28.69 7.40 -0.18
CA HIS A 301 -30.11 7.43 0.14
C HIS A 301 -30.48 8.35 1.32
N CYS A 302 -29.51 8.62 2.20
CA CYS A 302 -29.68 9.54 3.31
C CYS A 302 -29.37 10.99 2.96
N ALA A 303 -28.72 11.27 1.84
CA ALA A 303 -28.41 12.62 1.38
C ALA A 303 -29.68 13.43 1.09
N ARG A 304 -29.60 14.76 1.28
CA ARG A 304 -30.69 15.70 0.94
C ARG A 304 -30.98 15.63 -0.57
N PRO A 305 -32.23 15.81 -1.01
CA PRO A 305 -32.62 15.70 -2.43
C PRO A 305 -31.74 16.53 -3.38
N GLU A 306 -31.42 17.76 -2.98
CA GLU A 306 -30.60 18.73 -3.71
C GLU A 306 -29.17 18.23 -3.94
N ASN A 307 -28.60 17.48 -2.99
CA ASN A 307 -27.22 17.00 -2.99
C ASN A 307 -27.06 15.60 -3.60
N LYS A 308 -28.16 14.90 -3.91
CA LYS A 308 -28.10 13.49 -4.34
C LYS A 308 -27.24 13.27 -5.58
N LYS A 309 -27.32 14.15 -6.59
CA LYS A 309 -26.53 14.00 -7.81
C LYS A 309 -25.02 14.06 -7.51
N LYS A 310 -24.60 15.04 -6.69
CA LYS A 310 -23.22 15.24 -6.26
C LYS A 310 -22.73 14.05 -5.44
N VAL A 311 -23.49 13.62 -4.44
CA VAL A 311 -23.17 12.48 -3.58
C VAL A 311 -23.12 11.19 -4.38
N GLY A 312 -24.03 10.98 -5.33
CA GLY A 312 -24.02 9.80 -6.21
C GLY A 312 -22.73 9.68 -7.00
N SER A 313 -22.28 10.76 -7.63
CA SER A 313 -21.00 10.78 -8.36
C SER A 313 -19.81 10.51 -7.45
N LEU A 314 -19.78 11.12 -6.25
CA LEU A 314 -18.72 10.90 -5.26
C LEU A 314 -18.67 9.44 -4.80
N MET A 315 -19.82 8.86 -4.46
CA MET A 315 -19.89 7.46 -4.00
C MET A 315 -19.48 6.47 -5.09
N ILE A 316 -19.92 6.67 -6.33
CA ILE A 316 -19.49 5.80 -7.45
C ILE A 316 -17.97 5.88 -7.65
N ALA A 317 -17.41 7.09 -7.68
CA ALA A 317 -15.98 7.30 -7.83
C ALA A 317 -15.14 6.66 -6.71
N ALA A 318 -15.70 6.54 -5.50
CA ALA A 318 -15.03 5.92 -4.35
C ALA A 318 -15.25 4.39 -4.27
N VAL A 319 -16.41 3.89 -4.72
CA VAL A 319 -16.74 2.44 -4.72
C VAL A 319 -15.93 1.68 -5.75
N ILE A 320 -15.73 2.23 -6.95
CA ILE A 320 -15.03 1.54 -8.04
C ILE A 320 -13.61 1.12 -7.63
N PRO A 321 -12.72 2.01 -7.16
CA PRO A 321 -11.39 1.60 -6.71
C PRO A 321 -11.43 0.67 -5.48
N ALA A 322 -12.41 0.83 -4.59
CA ALA A 322 -12.56 -0.04 -3.43
C ALA A 322 -12.90 -1.49 -3.85
N ALA A 323 -13.90 -1.68 -4.70
CA ALA A 323 -14.36 -2.99 -5.13
C ALA A 323 -13.39 -3.69 -6.11
N ILE A 324 -12.79 -2.94 -7.04
CA ILE A 324 -11.90 -3.52 -8.06
C ILE A 324 -10.50 -3.72 -7.51
N MET A 325 -9.88 -2.67 -6.94
CA MET A 325 -8.46 -2.65 -6.58
C MET A 325 -8.21 -2.82 -5.06
N GLY A 326 -9.25 -2.77 -4.23
CA GLY A 326 -9.12 -2.81 -2.78
C GLY A 326 -8.56 -1.52 -2.16
N ILE A 327 -8.63 -0.40 -2.88
CA ILE A 327 -8.27 0.94 -2.38
C ILE A 327 -9.53 1.54 -1.74
N THR A 328 -9.70 1.28 -0.44
CA THR A 328 -10.94 1.58 0.29
C THR A 328 -10.96 2.96 0.93
N GLU A 329 -9.79 3.59 1.07
CA GLU A 329 -9.58 4.86 1.75
C GLU A 329 -10.46 6.02 1.24
N PRO A 330 -10.66 6.21 -0.08
CA PRO A 330 -11.51 7.32 -0.56
C PRO A 330 -12.95 7.24 -0.04
N LEU A 331 -13.48 6.03 0.08
CA LEU A 331 -14.82 5.81 0.59
C LEU A 331 -14.86 5.90 2.12
N GLU A 332 -13.94 5.24 2.81
CA GLU A 332 -13.86 5.23 4.27
C GLU A 332 -13.64 6.63 4.83
N TYR A 333 -12.78 7.44 4.20
CA TYR A 333 -12.54 8.82 4.64
C TYR A 333 -13.73 9.75 4.39
N SER A 334 -14.64 9.39 3.48
CA SER A 334 -15.86 10.17 3.26
C SER A 334 -16.78 10.19 4.48
N PHE A 335 -16.72 9.20 5.37
CA PHE A 335 -17.52 9.15 6.60
C PHE A 335 -16.68 9.11 7.90
N LEU A 336 -15.40 8.79 7.84
CA LEU A 336 -14.52 8.71 9.02
C LEU A 336 -14.53 9.99 9.86
N PHE A 337 -14.33 11.14 9.22
CA PHE A 337 -14.14 12.41 9.94
C PHE A 337 -15.47 13.06 10.34
N VAL A 338 -16.54 12.81 9.58
CA VAL A 338 -17.86 13.41 9.82
C VAL A 338 -18.77 12.53 10.67
N ALA A 339 -18.48 11.25 10.73
CA ALA A 339 -19.26 10.26 11.47
C ALA A 339 -18.36 9.12 12.04
N PRO A 340 -17.45 9.41 13.00
CA PRO A 340 -16.51 8.42 13.53
C PRO A 340 -17.16 7.15 14.07
N VAL A 341 -18.39 7.24 14.58
CA VAL A 341 -19.16 6.07 15.03
C VAL A 341 -19.42 5.09 13.89
N LEU A 342 -19.72 5.56 12.68
CA LEU A 342 -19.86 4.69 11.50
C LEU A 342 -18.55 3.99 11.17
N TYR A 343 -17.43 4.66 11.39
CA TYR A 343 -16.12 4.05 11.15
C TYR A 343 -15.84 2.90 12.13
N VAL A 344 -16.15 3.07 13.40
CA VAL A 344 -16.03 1.99 14.41
C VAL A 344 -16.92 0.81 14.05
N VAL A 345 -18.18 1.08 13.65
CA VAL A 345 -19.11 0.05 13.17
C VAL A 345 -18.54 -0.66 11.94
N HIS A 346 -17.97 0.09 11.00
CA HIS A 346 -17.30 -0.48 9.82
C HIS A 346 -16.11 -1.38 10.21
N ALA A 347 -15.25 -0.94 11.12
CA ALA A 347 -14.10 -1.74 11.57
C ALA A 347 -14.54 -3.05 12.26
N LEU A 348 -15.60 -3.00 13.10
CA LEU A 348 -16.20 -4.20 13.69
C LEU A 348 -16.74 -5.16 12.61
N LEU A 349 -17.46 -4.63 11.64
CA LEU A 349 -17.95 -5.41 10.52
C LEU A 349 -16.78 -5.99 9.71
N CYS A 350 -15.67 -5.27 9.49
CA CYS A 350 -14.50 -5.83 8.83
C CYS A 350 -13.95 -7.04 9.61
N GLY A 351 -13.79 -6.94 10.92
CA GLY A 351 -13.41 -8.09 11.75
C GLY A 351 -14.36 -9.29 11.58
N ILE A 352 -15.68 -9.03 11.55
CA ILE A 352 -16.69 -10.07 11.29
C ILE A 352 -16.56 -10.66 9.88
N ALA A 353 -16.21 -9.85 8.86
CA ALA A 353 -15.97 -10.36 7.51
C ALA A 353 -14.86 -11.41 7.47
N TYR A 354 -13.77 -11.18 8.20
CA TYR A 354 -12.68 -12.16 8.32
C TYR A 354 -13.12 -13.43 9.05
N VAL A 355 -13.96 -13.31 10.08
CA VAL A 355 -14.56 -14.48 10.75
C VAL A 355 -15.42 -15.28 9.79
N LEU A 356 -16.31 -14.65 9.06
CA LEU A 356 -17.22 -15.32 8.13
C LEU A 356 -16.44 -16.04 7.02
N THR A 357 -15.46 -15.36 6.41
CA THR A 357 -14.63 -15.94 5.36
C THR A 357 -13.76 -17.09 5.88
N TYR A 358 -13.28 -17.00 7.12
CA TYR A 358 -12.56 -18.09 7.75
C TYR A 358 -13.46 -19.32 7.95
N LEU A 359 -14.66 -19.15 8.52
CA LEU A 359 -15.58 -20.26 8.81
C LEU A 359 -16.03 -21.04 7.56
N VAL A 360 -16.20 -20.35 6.44
CA VAL A 360 -16.58 -20.98 5.16
C VAL A 360 -15.37 -21.39 4.32
N GLN A 361 -14.17 -21.26 4.87
CA GLN A 361 -12.91 -21.56 4.17
C GLN A 361 -12.79 -20.85 2.81
N PHE A 362 -13.13 -19.56 2.78
CA PHE A 362 -13.05 -18.73 1.59
C PHE A 362 -11.59 -18.28 1.36
N ASN A 363 -10.92 -18.93 0.40
CA ASN A 363 -9.48 -18.80 0.15
C ASN A 363 -9.16 -17.86 -1.02
N VAL A 364 -9.84 -16.70 -1.10
CA VAL A 364 -9.58 -15.69 -2.13
C VAL A 364 -8.90 -14.47 -1.50
N PRO A 365 -7.69 -14.10 -1.94
CA PRO A 365 -6.97 -12.96 -1.34
C PRO A 365 -7.62 -11.63 -1.70
N GLY A 366 -7.62 -10.68 -0.76
CA GLY A 366 -8.28 -9.38 -0.90
C GLY A 366 -7.39 -8.18 -1.22
N PRO A 367 -6.06 -8.21 -0.98
CA PRO A 367 -5.26 -7.02 -1.17
C PRO A 367 -4.93 -6.74 -2.64
N SER A 368 -4.56 -5.49 -2.89
CA SER A 368 -4.06 -5.05 -4.20
C SER A 368 -2.82 -5.82 -4.67
N ALA A 369 -2.09 -6.46 -3.74
CA ALA A 369 -0.99 -7.38 -4.05
C ALA A 369 -1.40 -8.57 -4.94
N PHE A 370 -2.70 -8.88 -5.00
CA PHE A 370 -3.28 -9.90 -5.88
C PHE A 370 -4.21 -9.30 -6.95
N GLY A 371 -4.04 -8.02 -7.28
CA GLY A 371 -4.89 -7.30 -8.23
C GLY A 371 -6.12 -6.65 -7.60
N GLY A 372 -6.38 -6.89 -6.32
CA GLY A 372 -7.54 -6.41 -5.59
C GLY A 372 -8.73 -7.37 -5.58
N PRO A 373 -9.79 -7.07 -4.82
CA PRO A 373 -10.88 -7.99 -4.53
C PRO A 373 -11.54 -8.61 -5.75
N LEU A 374 -11.97 -7.79 -6.71
CA LEU A 374 -12.69 -8.29 -7.90
C LEU A 374 -11.79 -9.15 -8.80
N LEU A 375 -10.59 -8.66 -9.12
CA LEU A 375 -9.69 -9.41 -10.00
C LEU A 375 -9.20 -10.69 -9.32
N SER A 376 -8.92 -10.63 -8.03
CA SER A 376 -8.54 -11.80 -7.26
C SER A 376 -9.69 -12.83 -7.17
N TRP A 377 -10.93 -12.39 -6.99
CA TRP A 377 -12.09 -13.28 -6.99
C TRP A 377 -12.23 -14.02 -8.32
N ILE A 378 -11.96 -13.34 -9.44
CA ILE A 378 -11.98 -13.97 -10.78
C ILE A 378 -10.77 -14.90 -10.94
N PHE A 379 -9.55 -14.37 -10.83
CA PHE A 379 -8.33 -15.09 -11.18
C PHE A 379 -7.92 -16.13 -10.14
N ASN A 380 -7.93 -15.79 -8.86
CA ASN A 380 -7.51 -16.70 -7.79
C ASN A 380 -8.69 -17.51 -7.23
N GLY A 381 -9.92 -17.01 -7.39
CA GLY A 381 -11.12 -17.68 -6.93
C GLY A 381 -11.72 -18.61 -7.99
N ILE A 382 -12.42 -18.04 -8.98
CA ILE A 382 -13.21 -18.78 -9.97
C ILE A 382 -12.31 -19.64 -10.85
N MET A 383 -11.23 -19.07 -11.41
CA MET A 383 -10.34 -19.77 -12.33
C MET A 383 -9.45 -20.84 -11.66
N ASN A 384 -9.28 -20.78 -10.35
CA ASN A 384 -8.53 -21.74 -9.54
C ASN A 384 -9.45 -22.43 -8.50
N ALA A 385 -10.69 -22.70 -8.85
CA ALA A 385 -11.66 -23.37 -7.99
C ALA A 385 -11.21 -24.77 -7.54
N ASP A 386 -10.46 -25.46 -8.37
CA ASP A 386 -9.84 -26.76 -8.13
C ASP A 386 -8.85 -26.74 -6.95
N LYS A 387 -8.30 -25.58 -6.60
CA LYS A 387 -7.41 -25.39 -5.44
C LYS A 387 -8.15 -25.18 -4.10
N GLY A 388 -9.48 -25.30 -4.07
CA GLY A 388 -10.27 -25.10 -2.84
C GLY A 388 -10.47 -23.62 -2.49
N SER A 389 -10.64 -22.76 -3.49
CA SER A 389 -10.87 -21.33 -3.29
C SER A 389 -12.20 -21.03 -2.59
N ASN A 390 -13.19 -21.90 -2.73
CA ASN A 390 -14.57 -21.75 -2.22
C ASN A 390 -15.21 -20.40 -2.58
N TRP A 391 -14.86 -19.88 -3.75
CA TRP A 391 -15.22 -18.56 -4.28
C TRP A 391 -16.73 -18.26 -4.29
N PHE A 392 -17.56 -19.29 -4.41
CA PHE A 392 -19.02 -19.17 -4.50
C PHE A 392 -19.65 -18.64 -3.21
N TRP A 393 -18.99 -18.80 -2.05
CA TRP A 393 -19.47 -18.25 -0.78
C TRP A 393 -19.56 -16.72 -0.76
N LEU A 394 -18.84 -16.03 -1.66
CA LEU A 394 -18.99 -14.57 -1.78
C LEU A 394 -20.42 -14.17 -2.13
N ILE A 395 -21.16 -15.00 -2.88
CA ILE A 395 -22.52 -14.67 -3.34
C ILE A 395 -23.50 -14.61 -2.15
N PRO A 396 -23.75 -15.70 -1.39
CA PRO A 396 -24.69 -15.66 -0.28
C PRO A 396 -24.22 -14.75 0.87
N LEU A 397 -22.94 -14.80 1.22
CA LEU A 397 -22.40 -13.91 2.23
C LEU A 397 -22.45 -12.46 1.79
N GLY A 398 -22.16 -12.17 0.53
CA GLY A 398 -22.18 -10.82 -0.03
C GLY A 398 -23.58 -10.20 0.00
N VAL A 399 -24.62 -10.95 -0.36
CA VAL A 399 -26.01 -10.48 -0.28
C VAL A 399 -26.41 -10.16 1.16
N ALA A 400 -26.11 -11.08 2.08
CA ALA A 400 -26.39 -10.86 3.51
C ALA A 400 -25.61 -9.65 4.06
N TYR A 401 -24.32 -9.57 3.70
CA TYR A 401 -23.44 -8.52 4.17
C TYR A 401 -23.79 -7.15 3.62
N PHE A 402 -24.21 -7.09 2.36
CA PHE A 402 -24.75 -5.88 1.74
C PHE A 402 -25.98 -5.38 2.51
N GLY A 403 -26.91 -6.28 2.82
CA GLY A 403 -28.10 -5.95 3.62
C GLY A 403 -27.76 -5.41 5.00
N ILE A 404 -26.86 -6.08 5.72
CA ILE A 404 -26.42 -5.68 7.07
C ILE A 404 -25.77 -4.29 7.03
N TYR A 405 -24.82 -4.03 6.13
CA TYR A 405 -24.18 -2.73 5.99
C TYR A 405 -25.18 -1.63 5.65
N TYR A 406 -26.05 -1.87 4.69
CA TYR A 406 -27.04 -0.90 4.26
C TYR A 406 -27.98 -0.50 5.41
N VAL A 407 -28.52 -1.50 6.12
CA VAL A 407 -29.46 -1.25 7.22
C VAL A 407 -28.76 -0.55 8.38
N LEU A 408 -27.58 -1.02 8.78
CA LEU A 408 -26.83 -0.41 9.89
C LEU A 408 -26.46 1.04 9.56
N PHE A 409 -25.81 1.28 8.41
CA PHE A 409 -25.40 2.63 8.03
C PHE A 409 -26.60 3.57 7.94
N ARG A 410 -27.66 3.17 7.24
CA ARG A 410 -28.87 3.99 7.11
C ARG A 410 -29.52 4.29 8.47
N THR A 411 -29.59 3.30 9.35
CA THR A 411 -30.17 3.44 10.68
C THR A 411 -29.35 4.40 11.54
N PHE A 412 -28.03 4.23 11.58
CA PHE A 412 -27.14 5.10 12.34
C PHE A 412 -27.16 6.53 11.82
N ILE A 413 -27.08 6.72 10.49
CA ILE A 413 -27.12 8.06 9.87
C ILE A 413 -28.42 8.79 10.26
N LYS A 414 -29.58 8.10 10.20
CA LYS A 414 -30.86 8.71 10.52
C LYS A 414 -31.11 8.90 12.03
N LYS A 415 -30.78 7.88 12.85
CA LYS A 415 -31.03 7.88 14.28
C LYS A 415 -30.19 8.90 15.03
N PHE A 416 -28.92 9.06 14.62
CA PHE A 416 -27.97 9.98 15.26
C PHE A 416 -27.76 11.28 14.47
N ASP A 417 -28.56 11.52 13.44
CA ASP A 417 -28.48 12.67 12.53
C ASP A 417 -27.03 12.96 12.08
N LEU A 418 -26.30 11.90 11.68
CA LEU A 418 -24.91 12.02 11.30
C LEU A 418 -24.77 12.83 10.00
N LYS A 419 -23.82 13.77 9.98
CA LYS A 419 -23.58 14.70 8.87
C LYS A 419 -22.69 14.05 7.79
N THR A 420 -23.13 12.91 7.27
CA THR A 420 -22.48 12.23 6.14
C THR A 420 -22.59 13.07 4.86
N PRO A 421 -21.78 12.80 3.80
CA PRO A 421 -21.83 13.57 2.57
C PRO A 421 -23.23 13.84 2.06
N GLY A 422 -23.54 15.12 1.79
CA GLY A 422 -24.84 15.60 1.35
C GLY A 422 -25.87 15.83 2.47
N ARG A 423 -25.45 15.74 3.73
CA ARG A 423 -26.26 16.08 4.92
C ARG A 423 -25.65 17.20 5.77
N GLU A 424 -24.56 17.80 5.28
CA GLU A 424 -23.91 18.96 5.91
C GLU A 424 -24.92 20.11 6.06
N ASP A 425 -24.75 20.94 7.11
CA ASP A 425 -25.52 22.16 7.28
C ASP A 425 -24.98 23.26 6.34
N ASP A 426 -25.88 24.15 5.86
CA ASP A 426 -25.56 25.14 4.80
C ASP A 426 -24.38 26.06 5.13
N ASP A 427 -24.03 26.25 6.41
CA ASP A 427 -22.89 27.05 6.86
C ASP A 427 -21.51 26.36 6.62
N THR A 428 -21.51 25.06 6.31
CA THR A 428 -20.28 24.29 6.02
C THR A 428 -20.05 24.05 4.52
N GLN A 429 -20.94 24.51 3.65
CA GLN A 429 -20.86 24.30 2.19
C GLN A 429 -19.74 25.08 1.49
N ALA A 430 -19.08 26.01 2.17
CA ALA A 430 -17.97 26.77 1.59
C ALA A 430 -16.67 25.98 1.41
N ALA A 431 -16.57 24.73 1.90
CA ALA A 431 -15.32 23.95 1.87
C ALA A 431 -15.34 22.71 0.96
N ASP A 432 -16.48 22.33 0.36
CA ASP A 432 -16.59 21.04 -0.35
C ASP A 432 -17.36 21.11 -1.68
N ASP A 433 -17.18 22.21 -2.42
CA ASP A 433 -17.75 22.33 -3.77
C ASP A 433 -16.91 21.56 -4.80
N THR A 434 -17.03 20.22 -4.77
CA THR A 434 -16.56 19.38 -5.87
C THR A 434 -17.57 19.43 -7.00
N SER A 435 -17.56 20.53 -7.76
CA SER A 435 -18.33 20.61 -9.01
C SER A 435 -17.82 19.55 -10.00
N VAL A 436 -18.78 18.79 -10.52
CA VAL A 436 -18.62 17.85 -11.62
C VAL A 436 -17.90 18.57 -12.77
N ILE A 437 -16.78 18.01 -13.20
CA ILE A 437 -16.05 18.44 -14.39
C ILE A 437 -16.98 18.22 -15.60
N ASP A 438 -17.58 19.31 -16.07
CA ASP A 438 -18.15 19.33 -17.41
C ASP A 438 -16.97 19.23 -18.38
N SER A 439 -17.00 18.22 -19.23
CA SER A 439 -15.93 17.87 -20.15
C SER A 439 -15.79 18.94 -21.23
N LYS A 440 -15.07 20.03 -20.93
CA LYS A 440 -14.40 20.81 -21.96
C LYS A 440 -13.14 20.08 -22.40
N ALA A 441 -12.83 20.19 -23.69
CA ALA A 441 -11.72 19.51 -24.35
C ALA A 441 -10.42 19.47 -23.50
N PRO A 442 -9.57 18.44 -23.61
CA PRO A 442 -8.38 18.31 -22.80
C PRO A 442 -7.43 19.50 -23.08
N VAL A 443 -7.37 20.43 -22.13
CA VAL A 443 -6.30 21.43 -22.07
C VAL A 443 -5.02 20.61 -21.81
N GLN A 444 -3.99 20.82 -22.62
CA GLN A 444 -2.71 20.18 -22.34
C GLN A 444 -2.21 20.67 -20.97
N VAL A 445 -1.72 19.76 -20.13
CA VAL A 445 -1.31 20.05 -18.75
C VAL A 445 -0.21 21.11 -18.71
N SER A 446 0.67 21.14 -19.73
CA SER A 446 1.73 22.13 -19.90
C SER A 446 1.24 23.59 -19.97
N ASP A 447 0.00 23.83 -20.45
CA ASP A 447 -0.54 25.19 -20.57
C ASP A 447 -1.18 25.70 -19.27
N LEU A 448 -1.51 24.80 -18.35
CA LEU A 448 -2.19 25.12 -17.09
C LEU A 448 -1.20 25.52 -15.97
N ILE A 449 -0.01 24.94 -15.97
CA ILE A 449 0.99 25.17 -14.91
C ILE A 449 1.41 26.62 -14.78
N PRO A 450 1.76 27.34 -15.87
CA PRO A 450 2.06 28.78 -15.79
C PRO A 450 0.91 29.59 -15.18
N GLN A 451 -0.32 29.28 -15.55
CA GLN A 451 -1.51 29.99 -15.07
C GLN A 451 -1.74 29.75 -13.57
N ILE A 452 -1.51 28.53 -13.08
CA ILE A 452 -1.58 28.21 -11.64
C ILE A 452 -0.49 28.97 -10.88
N VAL A 453 0.72 29.04 -11.44
CA VAL A 453 1.84 29.79 -10.85
C VAL A 453 1.51 31.28 -10.76
N ASP A 454 0.97 31.86 -11.80
CA ASP A 454 0.55 33.26 -11.81
C ASP A 454 -0.58 33.54 -10.81
N ALA A 455 -1.54 32.61 -10.71
CA ALA A 455 -2.68 32.74 -9.79
C ALA A 455 -2.29 32.67 -8.30
N VAL A 456 -1.14 32.10 -7.97
CA VAL A 456 -0.63 32.07 -6.57
C VAL A 456 0.43 33.15 -6.30
N GLY A 457 0.56 34.15 -7.18
CA GLY A 457 1.47 35.29 -6.99
C GLY A 457 2.85 35.13 -7.63
N GLY A 458 2.97 34.23 -8.61
CA GLY A 458 4.19 34.02 -9.40
C GLY A 458 5.17 33.02 -8.79
N ALA A 459 6.18 32.67 -9.60
CA ALA A 459 7.20 31.67 -9.23
C ALA A 459 7.98 32.05 -7.94
N ASP A 460 8.27 33.34 -7.77
CA ASP A 460 9.02 33.82 -6.61
C ASP A 460 8.25 33.68 -5.28
N ASN A 461 6.93 33.61 -5.33
CA ASN A 461 6.08 33.41 -4.16
C ASN A 461 6.04 31.96 -3.70
N ILE A 462 6.36 31.00 -4.57
CA ILE A 462 6.29 29.56 -4.27
C ILE A 462 7.59 29.12 -3.58
N SER A 463 7.49 28.67 -2.34
CA SER A 463 8.62 28.13 -1.55
C SER A 463 8.68 26.60 -1.55
N GLY A 464 7.60 25.93 -1.95
CA GLY A 464 7.56 24.47 -2.03
C GLY A 464 6.33 23.93 -2.76
N VAL A 465 6.55 22.84 -3.50
CA VAL A 465 5.51 22.17 -4.27
C VAL A 465 5.42 20.70 -3.82
N ASN A 466 4.28 20.29 -3.31
CA ASN A 466 3.96 18.94 -2.91
C ASN A 466 2.58 18.52 -3.41
N ALA A 467 2.29 17.22 -3.36
CA ALA A 467 0.95 16.73 -3.62
C ALA A 467 0.61 15.57 -2.68
N CYS A 468 -0.68 15.40 -2.38
CA CYS A 468 -1.23 14.13 -1.93
C CYS A 468 -2.06 13.52 -3.07
N PHE A 469 -2.81 12.47 -2.79
CA PHE A 469 -3.56 11.74 -3.82
C PHE A 469 -4.53 12.62 -4.63
N THR A 470 -5.11 13.65 -4.01
CA THR A 470 -6.12 14.52 -4.65
C THR A 470 -5.79 16.01 -4.65
N ARG A 471 -4.74 16.45 -3.94
CA ARG A 471 -4.48 17.88 -3.73
C ARG A 471 -3.05 18.25 -4.11
N LEU A 472 -2.89 19.25 -4.94
CA LEU A 472 -1.65 19.98 -5.13
C LEU A 472 -1.46 20.92 -3.93
N ARG A 473 -0.31 20.86 -3.27
CA ARG A 473 0.00 21.63 -2.06
C ARG A 473 1.14 22.57 -2.35
N LEU A 474 0.86 23.87 -2.28
CA LEU A 474 1.83 24.92 -2.49
C LEU A 474 2.13 25.62 -1.17
N SER A 475 3.40 25.66 -0.80
CA SER A 475 3.89 26.51 0.28
C SER A 475 4.26 27.86 -0.31
N LEU A 476 3.72 28.94 0.24
CA LEU A 476 3.87 30.29 -0.27
C LEU A 476 4.61 31.18 0.73
N LYS A 477 5.35 32.17 0.23
CA LYS A 477 5.99 33.18 1.07
C LYS A 477 4.97 34.20 1.57
N ASP A 478 4.04 34.58 0.69
CA ASP A 478 2.94 35.50 1.00
C ASP A 478 1.63 34.96 0.42
N THR A 479 0.70 34.63 1.30
CA THR A 479 -0.63 34.12 0.92
C THR A 479 -1.59 35.22 0.46
N ALA A 480 -1.28 36.50 0.70
CA ALA A 480 -2.10 37.60 0.25
C ALA A 480 -2.02 37.84 -1.28
N LEU A 481 -1.01 37.28 -1.94
CA LEU A 481 -0.84 37.35 -3.39
C LEU A 481 -1.67 36.30 -4.16
N VAL A 482 -2.36 35.40 -3.46
CA VAL A 482 -3.22 34.39 -4.07
C VAL A 482 -4.46 35.07 -4.61
N GLN A 483 -4.78 34.81 -5.89
CA GLN A 483 -5.99 35.32 -6.51
C GLN A 483 -7.26 34.72 -5.90
N ASP A 484 -8.42 35.28 -6.28
CA ASP A 484 -9.72 34.81 -5.80
C ASP A 484 -9.95 33.32 -6.10
N ASP A 485 -10.59 32.62 -5.17
CA ASP A 485 -10.86 31.18 -5.27
C ASP A 485 -11.62 30.79 -6.53
N SER A 486 -12.40 31.72 -7.09
CA SER A 486 -13.16 31.50 -8.32
C SER A 486 -12.25 31.31 -9.55
N VAL A 487 -11.05 31.89 -9.57
CA VAL A 487 -10.07 31.70 -10.65
C VAL A 487 -9.63 30.24 -10.71
N PHE A 488 -9.33 29.66 -9.54
CA PHE A 488 -8.91 28.26 -9.47
C PHE A 488 -10.02 27.29 -9.86
N THR A 489 -11.25 27.59 -9.45
CA THR A 489 -12.38 26.68 -9.67
C THR A 489 -13.04 26.83 -11.04
N LYS A 490 -13.12 28.07 -11.59
CA LYS A 490 -13.78 28.31 -12.88
C LYS A 490 -12.83 28.25 -14.07
N ASP A 491 -11.62 28.81 -13.92
CA ASP A 491 -10.70 29.00 -15.03
C ASP A 491 -9.60 27.92 -15.05
N LEU A 492 -9.09 27.51 -13.88
CA LEU A 492 -7.99 26.57 -13.76
C LEU A 492 -8.42 25.12 -13.47
N GLY A 493 -9.72 24.83 -13.49
CA GLY A 493 -10.26 23.47 -13.43
C GLY A 493 -10.05 22.75 -12.09
N ALA A 494 -9.78 23.49 -11.01
CA ALA A 494 -9.74 22.92 -9.67
C ALA A 494 -11.14 22.62 -9.17
N SER A 495 -11.30 21.53 -8.42
CA SER A 495 -12.58 21.23 -7.75
C SER A 495 -12.79 22.09 -6.50
N ALA A 496 -11.72 22.50 -5.84
CA ALA A 496 -11.72 23.40 -4.68
C ALA A 496 -10.31 23.93 -4.41
N ILE A 497 -10.20 25.02 -3.66
CA ILE A 497 -8.97 25.51 -3.07
C ILE A 497 -9.16 25.66 -1.55
N VAL A 498 -8.16 25.33 -0.78
CA VAL A 498 -8.17 25.43 0.69
C VAL A 498 -6.96 26.22 1.13
N HIS A 499 -7.19 27.34 1.80
CA HIS A 499 -6.13 28.15 2.38
C HIS A 499 -5.65 27.50 3.69
N VAL A 500 -4.35 27.34 3.84
CA VAL A 500 -3.69 26.79 5.03
C VAL A 500 -2.60 27.74 5.51
N GLY A 501 -2.25 27.67 6.78
CA GLY A 501 -1.16 28.52 7.29
C GLY A 501 0.12 28.34 6.47
N GLY A 502 0.53 29.39 5.73
CA GLY A 502 1.72 29.40 4.88
C GLY A 502 1.54 28.83 3.46
N GLY A 503 0.30 28.68 2.96
CA GLY A 503 0.11 28.24 1.58
C GLY A 503 -1.31 27.88 1.21
N VAL A 504 -1.47 27.14 0.10
CA VAL A 504 -2.76 26.69 -0.42
C VAL A 504 -2.73 25.20 -0.79
N GLN A 505 -3.89 24.57 -0.72
CA GLN A 505 -4.12 23.20 -1.21
C GLN A 505 -5.20 23.24 -2.29
N ILE A 506 -4.83 22.93 -3.52
CA ILE A 506 -5.70 22.99 -4.69
C ILE A 506 -6.13 21.56 -5.05
N VAL A 507 -7.43 21.31 -5.13
CA VAL A 507 -8.00 19.97 -5.35
C VAL A 507 -8.11 19.70 -6.84
N TYR A 508 -7.23 18.86 -7.37
CA TYR A 508 -7.21 18.43 -8.77
C TYR A 508 -7.51 16.92 -8.94
N GLY A 509 -7.91 16.23 -7.86
CA GLY A 509 -8.12 14.78 -7.88
C GLY A 509 -6.82 14.04 -8.28
N ASN A 510 -6.96 12.96 -9.04
CA ASN A 510 -5.84 12.12 -9.48
C ASN A 510 -4.77 12.86 -10.32
N LYS A 511 -5.07 14.05 -10.84
CA LYS A 511 -4.12 14.88 -11.59
C LYS A 511 -3.11 15.62 -10.70
N ALA A 512 -3.37 15.72 -9.39
CA ALA A 512 -2.52 16.50 -8.48
C ALA A 512 -1.05 16.03 -8.45
N SER A 513 -0.81 14.73 -8.59
CA SER A 513 0.56 14.17 -8.65
C SER A 513 1.29 14.53 -9.94
N VAL A 514 0.58 14.59 -11.07
CA VAL A 514 1.14 15.01 -12.38
C VAL A 514 1.46 16.49 -12.33
N TYR A 515 0.53 17.33 -11.88
CA TYR A 515 0.72 18.77 -11.75
C TYR A 515 1.88 19.13 -10.81
N LYS A 516 2.10 18.35 -9.74
CA LYS A 516 3.29 18.50 -8.89
C LYS A 516 4.58 18.35 -9.68
N VAL A 517 4.69 17.29 -10.50
CA VAL A 517 5.90 17.01 -11.28
C VAL A 517 6.16 18.12 -12.27
N GLU A 518 5.17 18.44 -13.09
CA GLU A 518 5.29 19.49 -14.12
C GLU A 518 5.54 20.88 -13.53
N MET A 519 4.91 21.22 -12.38
CA MET A 519 5.16 22.49 -11.71
C MET A 519 6.59 22.56 -11.13
N ARG A 520 7.13 21.45 -10.60
CA ARG A 520 8.52 21.43 -10.14
C ARG A 520 9.51 21.56 -11.28
N GLU A 521 9.23 20.91 -12.42
CA GLU A 521 10.02 21.08 -13.66
C GLU A 521 9.95 22.52 -14.17
N TYR A 522 8.76 23.10 -14.22
CA TYR A 522 8.56 24.49 -14.65
C TYR A 522 9.29 25.51 -13.76
N LEU A 523 9.31 25.26 -12.43
CA LEU A 523 9.97 26.13 -11.45
C LEU A 523 11.47 25.82 -11.27
N GLY A 524 12.04 24.83 -11.96
CA GLY A 524 13.42 24.38 -11.77
C GLY A 524 13.70 23.86 -10.37
N MET A 525 12.69 23.32 -9.67
CA MET A 525 12.82 22.72 -8.34
C MET A 525 13.18 21.25 -8.45
N GLU A 526 14.32 20.82 -7.89
CA GLU A 526 14.71 19.39 -7.79
C GLU A 526 13.83 18.57 -6.84
#